data_0691922e4da352fd3aa6d1fa8d29a08e
#
_entry.id   0691922e4da352fd3aa6d1fa8d29a08e
#
_cell.length_a   1.000
_cell.length_b   1.000
_cell.length_c   1.000
_cell.angle_alpha   90.00
_cell.angle_beta   90.00
_cell.angle_gamma   90.00
#
_symmetry.space_group_name_H-M   'P 1'
#
loop_
_entity.id
_entity.type
_entity.pdbx_description
1 polymer ?
#
loop_
_entity_poly.entity_id
_entity_poly.type
_entity_poly.pdbx_seq_one_letter_code
_entity_poly.pdbx_strand_id
1 'polypeptide(L)'
;MAGIETLSLACNIMQIIAFACETLSLCKAIYQGQSFDAHLMENAESIKALSSELQTHSQTISPQTADEKRLHDIAGKCVMTSRALEEEARFISDHQSKGSLAATLRVAVKTNWRKGRLERLDKTLQSYKSTMESHLIARIW
;
A
#
# COMPACT_ATOMS: atom_id res chain seq x y z
N MET A 1 -23.87 -6.32 14.35
CA MET A 1 -24.44 -5.92 13.07
C MET A 1 -23.38 -5.89 11.98
N ALA A 2 -23.63 -6.65 10.93
CA ALA A 2 -22.66 -6.79 9.82
C ALA A 2 -22.35 -5.48 9.12
N GLY A 3 -23.29 -4.54 9.06
CA GLY A 3 -23.10 -3.27 8.34
C GLY A 3 -22.03 -2.36 8.94
N ILE A 4 -21.95 -2.27 10.26
CA ILE A 4 -20.96 -1.42 10.95
C ILE A 4 -19.56 -2.01 10.80
N GLU A 5 -19.44 -3.33 10.96
CA GLU A 5 -18.16 -4.03 10.82
C GLU A 5 -17.64 -3.92 9.40
N THR A 6 -18.52 -4.06 8.42
CA THR A 6 -18.19 -3.95 6.99
C THR A 6 -17.70 -2.53 6.67
N LEU A 7 -18.39 -1.52 7.17
CA LEU A 7 -17.99 -0.12 6.97
C LEU A 7 -16.64 0.16 7.62
N SER A 8 -16.40 -0.35 8.81
CA SER A 8 -15.13 -0.20 9.51
C SER A 8 -13.99 -0.86 8.73
N LEU A 9 -14.23 -2.05 8.18
CA LEU A 9 -13.27 -2.75 7.33
C LEU A 9 -12.96 -1.92 6.07
N ALA A 10 -14.00 -1.38 5.43
CA ALA A 10 -13.84 -0.54 4.25
C ALA A 10 -13.00 0.71 4.56
N CYS A 11 -13.23 1.36 5.71
CA CYS A 11 -12.45 2.51 6.13
C CYS A 11 -10.98 2.15 6.35
N ASN A 12 -10.70 1.00 6.95
CA ASN A 12 -9.33 0.53 7.16
C ASN A 12 -8.63 0.29 5.82
N ILE A 13 -9.32 -0.30 4.87
CA ILE A 13 -8.79 -0.53 3.52
C ILE A 13 -8.45 0.81 2.86
N MET A 14 -9.36 1.77 2.90
CA MET A 14 -9.14 3.09 2.30
C MET A 14 -7.95 3.82 2.93
N GLN A 15 -7.79 3.70 4.24
CA GLN A 15 -6.68 4.30 4.96
C GLN A 15 -5.34 3.71 4.51
N ILE A 16 -5.26 2.39 4.39
CA ILE A 16 -4.07 1.71 3.88
C ILE A 16 -3.76 2.15 2.46
N ILE A 17 -4.76 2.22 1.59
CA ILE A 17 -4.57 2.66 0.20
C ILE A 17 -3.97 4.06 0.16
N ALA A 18 -4.45 4.97 1.00
CA ALA A 18 -3.94 6.33 1.05
C ALA A 18 -2.47 6.37 1.45
N PHE A 19 -2.08 5.66 2.50
CA PHE A 19 -0.69 5.57 2.93
C PHE A 19 0.20 4.86 1.91
N ALA A 20 -0.33 3.82 1.28
CA ALA A 20 0.41 3.09 0.25
C ALA A 20 0.68 3.96 -0.97
N CYS A 21 -0.30 4.74 -1.40
CA CYS A 21 -0.13 5.67 -2.53
C CYS A 21 0.90 6.74 -2.21
N GLU A 22 0.90 7.27 -1.00
CA GLU A 22 1.89 8.26 -0.56
C GLU A 22 3.29 7.66 -0.52
N THR A 23 3.44 6.47 0.04
CA THR A 23 4.72 5.76 0.09
C THR A 23 5.25 5.48 -1.32
N LEU A 24 4.37 5.05 -2.21
CA LEU A 24 4.71 4.79 -3.60
C LEU A 24 5.23 6.05 -4.29
N SER A 25 4.56 7.18 -4.09
CA SER A 25 5.01 8.48 -4.62
C SER A 25 6.41 8.85 -4.15
N LEU A 26 6.68 8.65 -2.87
CA LEU A 26 7.99 8.93 -2.30
C LEU A 26 9.07 8.03 -2.90
N CYS A 27 8.78 6.75 -3.05
CA CYS A 27 9.69 5.80 -3.69
C CYS A 27 10.00 6.20 -5.13
N LYS A 28 8.97 6.55 -5.90
CA LYS A 28 9.14 6.98 -7.29
C LYS A 28 10.00 8.23 -7.39
N ALA A 29 9.77 9.20 -6.52
CA ALA A 29 10.52 10.45 -6.50
C ALA A 29 12.01 10.19 -6.24
N ILE A 30 12.32 9.30 -5.31
CA ILE A 30 13.71 8.94 -4.99
C ILE A 30 14.37 8.25 -6.19
N TYR A 31 13.68 7.32 -6.86
CA TYR A 31 14.22 6.66 -8.04
C TYR A 31 14.40 7.62 -9.23
N GLN A 32 13.70 8.75 -9.23
CA GLN A 32 13.85 9.78 -10.24
C GLN A 32 14.98 10.77 -9.90
N GLY A 33 15.69 10.54 -8.80
CA GLY A 33 16.85 11.33 -8.42
C GLY A 33 16.61 12.37 -7.34
N GLN A 34 15.43 12.38 -6.74
CA GLN A 34 15.15 13.29 -5.63
C GLN A 34 15.82 12.81 -4.34
N SER A 35 15.99 13.73 -3.40
CA SER A 35 16.61 13.43 -2.12
C SER A 35 15.74 12.48 -1.30
N PHE A 36 16.40 11.68 -0.46
CA PHE A 36 15.71 10.81 0.48
C PHE A 36 14.82 11.64 1.40
N ASP A 37 13.59 11.14 1.61
CA ASP A 37 12.62 11.78 2.48
C ASP A 37 12.43 10.91 3.73
N ALA A 38 12.62 11.52 4.91
CA ALA A 38 12.44 10.82 6.19
C ALA A 38 11.02 10.29 6.37
N HIS A 39 10.03 10.91 5.73
CA HIS A 39 8.63 10.45 5.79
C HIS A 39 8.44 9.07 5.16
N LEU A 40 9.36 8.64 4.29
CA LEU A 40 9.28 7.32 3.69
C LEU A 40 9.24 6.22 4.75
N MET A 41 10.14 6.30 5.75
CA MET A 41 10.18 5.30 6.81
C MET A 41 9.01 5.43 7.77
N GLU A 42 8.56 6.65 8.05
CA GLU A 42 7.36 6.86 8.86
C GLU A 42 6.14 6.24 8.19
N ASN A 43 6.00 6.43 6.90
CA ASN A 43 4.90 5.85 6.13
C ASN A 43 5.00 4.32 6.08
N ALA A 44 6.21 3.78 5.94
CA ALA A 44 6.43 2.33 5.93
C ALA A 44 6.00 1.71 7.27
N GLU A 45 6.34 2.35 8.38
CA GLU A 45 5.93 1.90 9.71
C GLU A 45 4.40 1.98 9.88
N SER A 46 3.78 3.06 9.38
CA SER A 46 2.33 3.22 9.40
C SER A 46 1.64 2.13 8.58
N ILE A 47 2.16 1.84 7.40
CA ILE A 47 1.63 0.78 6.54
C ILE A 47 1.73 -0.58 7.22
N LYS A 48 2.85 -0.85 7.87
CA LYS A 48 3.07 -2.10 8.59
C LYS A 48 2.03 -2.28 9.71
N ALA A 49 1.84 -1.23 10.51
CA ALA A 49 0.88 -1.25 11.60
C ALA A 49 -0.56 -1.43 11.08
N LEU A 50 -0.93 -0.66 10.05
CA LEU A 50 -2.26 -0.74 9.44
C LEU A 50 -2.51 -2.08 8.76
N SER A 51 -1.49 -2.66 8.12
CA SER A 51 -1.61 -3.97 7.48
C SER A 51 -1.88 -5.07 8.50
N SER A 52 -1.18 -5.03 9.65
CA SER A 52 -1.39 -5.97 10.74
C SER A 52 -2.79 -5.83 11.32
N GLU A 53 -3.23 -4.59 11.53
CA GLU A 53 -4.57 -4.29 12.03
C GLU A 53 -5.64 -4.76 11.04
N LEU A 54 -5.46 -4.49 9.76
CA LEU A 54 -6.39 -4.91 8.72
C LEU A 54 -6.48 -6.44 8.64
N GLN A 55 -5.34 -7.12 8.71
CA GLN A 55 -5.30 -8.58 8.67
C GLN A 55 -6.08 -9.17 9.84
N THR A 56 -5.86 -8.65 11.04
CA THR A 56 -6.59 -9.08 12.25
C THR A 56 -8.08 -8.79 12.11
N HIS A 57 -8.43 -7.59 11.66
CA HIS A 57 -9.82 -7.17 11.49
C HIS A 57 -10.55 -8.08 10.49
N SER A 58 -9.94 -8.36 9.33
CA SER A 58 -10.55 -9.19 8.31
C SER A 58 -10.74 -10.64 8.78
N GLN A 59 -9.86 -11.13 9.66
CA GLN A 59 -9.97 -12.48 10.22
C GLN A 59 -11.11 -12.62 11.22
N THR A 60 -11.54 -11.52 11.83
CA THR A 60 -12.64 -11.55 12.82
C THR A 60 -14.02 -11.49 12.16
N ILE A 61 -14.08 -11.14 10.89
CA ILE A 61 -15.35 -11.01 10.14
C ILE A 61 -15.51 -12.20 9.21
N SER A 62 -16.60 -12.95 9.38
CA SER A 62 -16.97 -14.02 8.46
C SER A 62 -17.81 -13.43 7.32
N PRO A 63 -17.32 -13.44 6.09
CA PRO A 63 -18.08 -12.85 4.98
C PRO A 63 -19.33 -13.68 4.66
N GLN A 64 -20.48 -13.02 4.67
CA GLN A 64 -21.77 -13.61 4.43
C GLN A 64 -22.36 -13.24 3.06
N THR A 65 -22.14 -12.00 2.66
CA THR A 65 -22.66 -11.47 1.40
C THR A 65 -21.58 -11.42 0.34
N ALA A 66 -21.96 -11.23 -0.93
CA ALA A 66 -21.04 -11.06 -2.03
C ALA A 66 -20.16 -9.82 -1.82
N ASP A 67 -20.73 -8.74 -1.28
CA ASP A 67 -20.01 -7.50 -0.98
C ASP A 67 -18.95 -7.71 0.10
N GLU A 68 -19.31 -8.43 1.16
CA GLU A 68 -18.37 -8.74 2.24
C GLU A 68 -17.22 -9.62 1.74
N LYS A 69 -17.49 -10.58 0.88
CA LYS A 69 -16.48 -11.43 0.25
C LYS A 69 -15.52 -10.60 -0.59
N ARG A 70 -16.04 -9.64 -1.34
CA ARG A 70 -15.23 -8.74 -2.15
C ARG A 70 -14.32 -7.88 -1.29
N LEU A 71 -14.84 -7.34 -0.17
CA LEU A 71 -14.04 -6.56 0.77
C LEU A 71 -12.93 -7.40 1.39
N HIS A 72 -13.22 -8.64 1.77
CA HIS A 72 -12.22 -9.56 2.30
C HIS A 72 -11.11 -9.83 1.28
N ASP A 73 -11.48 -10.03 0.02
CA ASP A 73 -10.52 -10.25 -1.06
C ASP A 73 -9.62 -9.03 -1.24
N ILE A 74 -10.22 -7.84 -1.29
CA ILE A 74 -9.45 -6.58 -1.41
C ILE A 74 -8.55 -6.38 -0.21
N ALA A 75 -9.04 -6.66 1.01
CA ALA A 75 -8.25 -6.54 2.22
C ALA A 75 -6.98 -7.39 2.16
N GLY A 76 -7.12 -8.65 1.74
CA GLY A 76 -5.98 -9.56 1.59
C GLY A 76 -4.98 -9.05 0.56
N LYS A 77 -5.46 -8.56 -0.56
CA LYS A 77 -4.62 -8.00 -1.62
C LYS A 77 -3.91 -6.73 -1.16
N CYS A 78 -4.59 -5.87 -0.41
CA CYS A 78 -4.00 -4.66 0.16
C CYS A 78 -2.87 -4.99 1.14
N VAL A 79 -3.03 -6.01 1.96
CA VAL A 79 -1.99 -6.46 2.88
C VAL A 79 -0.74 -6.89 2.09
N MET A 80 -0.91 -7.67 1.03
CA MET A 80 0.21 -8.13 0.20
C MET A 80 0.91 -6.96 -0.50
N THR A 81 0.14 -6.03 -1.07
CA THR A 81 0.69 -4.85 -1.74
C THR A 81 1.44 -3.96 -0.77
N SER A 82 0.89 -3.78 0.43
CA SER A 82 1.51 -2.97 1.48
C SER A 82 2.84 -3.56 1.93
N ARG A 83 2.92 -4.87 2.05
CA ARG A 83 4.19 -5.54 2.38
C ARG A 83 5.24 -5.33 1.31
N ALA A 84 4.84 -5.38 0.04
CA ALA A 84 5.75 -5.11 -1.07
C ALA A 84 6.28 -3.68 -1.03
N LEU A 85 5.43 -2.70 -0.70
CA LEU A 85 5.85 -1.30 -0.55
C LEU A 85 6.74 -1.10 0.66
N GLU A 86 6.46 -1.77 1.77
CA GLU A 86 7.31 -1.72 2.95
C GLU A 86 8.71 -2.24 2.63
N GLU A 87 8.81 -3.33 1.89
CA GLU A 87 10.08 -3.87 1.44
C GLU A 87 10.85 -2.87 0.56
N GLU A 88 10.17 -2.20 -0.35
CA GLU A 88 10.79 -1.17 -1.19
C GLU A 88 11.31 -0.01 -0.35
N ALA A 89 10.51 0.47 0.61
CA ALA A 89 10.90 1.56 1.49
C ALA A 89 12.13 1.18 2.31
N ARG A 90 12.18 -0.03 2.83
CA ARG A 90 13.33 -0.54 3.60
C ARG A 90 14.57 -0.68 2.73
N PHE A 91 14.41 -1.17 1.51
CA PHE A 91 15.51 -1.27 0.55
C PHE A 91 16.12 0.11 0.28
N ILE A 92 15.29 1.11 0.04
CA ILE A 92 15.74 2.49 -0.20
C ILE A 92 16.46 3.03 1.03
N SER A 93 15.89 2.83 2.21
CA SER A 93 16.47 3.30 3.46
C SER A 93 17.83 2.66 3.74
N ASP A 94 17.94 1.36 3.51
CA ASP A 94 19.21 0.63 3.72
C ASP A 94 20.31 1.12 2.78
N HIS A 95 19.97 1.41 1.52
CA HIS A 95 20.92 1.93 0.54
C HIS A 95 21.31 3.37 0.85
N GLN A 96 20.38 4.15 1.40
CA GLN A 96 20.65 5.51 1.85
C GLN A 96 21.72 5.52 2.94
N SER A 97 21.67 4.60 3.88
CA SER A 97 22.63 4.54 4.98
C SER A 97 24.00 4.05 4.55
N LYS A 98 24.15 3.46 3.36
CA LYS A 98 25.39 2.89 2.84
C LYS A 98 26.13 3.80 1.86
N GLY A 99 25.64 5.02 1.63
CA GLY A 99 26.27 5.97 0.73
C GLY A 99 25.31 6.57 -0.29
N SER A 100 25.83 6.97 -1.45
CA SER A 100 25.02 7.62 -2.47
C SER A 100 23.97 6.68 -3.06
N LEU A 101 22.75 6.81 -2.61
CA LEU A 101 21.62 6.03 -3.10
C LEU A 101 21.42 6.25 -4.61
N ALA A 102 21.47 7.51 -5.05
CA ALA A 102 21.26 7.85 -6.45
C ALA A 102 22.28 7.18 -7.37
N ALA A 103 23.56 7.20 -6.98
CA ALA A 103 24.61 6.55 -7.76
C ALA A 103 24.42 5.03 -7.78
N THR A 104 24.11 4.44 -6.63
CA THR A 104 23.87 3.00 -6.52
C THR A 104 22.69 2.56 -7.39
N LEU A 105 21.60 3.30 -7.33
CA LEU A 105 20.38 2.98 -8.08
C LEU A 105 20.54 3.21 -9.58
N ARG A 106 21.33 4.20 -9.99
CA ARG A 106 21.58 4.48 -11.41
C ARG A 106 22.39 3.39 -12.09
N VAL A 107 23.34 2.81 -11.36
CA VAL A 107 24.25 1.79 -11.91
C VAL A 107 23.62 0.41 -11.90
N ALA A 108 22.71 0.14 -10.98
CA ALA A 108 22.11 -1.19 -10.84
C ALA A 108 21.08 -1.48 -11.94
N VAL A 109 21.27 -2.57 -12.67
CA VAL A 109 20.29 -3.11 -13.61
C VAL A 109 18.93 -3.29 -12.92
N LYS A 110 18.94 -3.56 -11.63
CA LYS A 110 17.76 -3.73 -10.78
C LYS A 110 16.89 -2.48 -10.69
N THR A 111 17.42 -1.29 -10.99
CA THR A 111 16.67 -0.04 -10.93
C THR A 111 15.47 -0.05 -11.89
N ASN A 112 15.67 -0.48 -13.12
CA ASN A 112 14.57 -0.55 -14.10
C ASN A 112 13.52 -1.57 -13.67
N TRP A 113 13.95 -2.72 -13.14
CA TRP A 113 13.04 -3.71 -12.61
C TRP A 113 12.21 -3.17 -11.47
N ARG A 114 12.84 -2.43 -10.54
CA ARG A 114 12.17 -1.83 -9.40
C ARG A 114 11.19 -0.74 -9.82
N LYS A 115 11.57 0.09 -10.79
CA LYS A 115 10.66 1.09 -11.35
C LYS A 115 9.44 0.42 -11.98
N GLY A 116 9.64 -0.64 -12.73
CA GLY A 116 8.55 -1.42 -13.31
C GLY A 116 7.64 -2.03 -12.27
N ARG A 117 8.22 -2.54 -11.18
CA ARG A 117 7.46 -3.08 -10.05
C ARG A 117 6.59 -1.99 -9.41
N LEU A 118 7.15 -0.78 -9.19
CA LEU A 118 6.41 0.34 -8.63
C LEU A 118 5.25 0.76 -9.53
N GLU A 119 5.45 0.77 -10.84
CA GLU A 119 4.38 1.07 -11.79
C GLU A 119 3.25 0.05 -11.70
N ARG A 120 3.57 -1.23 -11.57
CA ARG A 120 2.56 -2.27 -11.39
C ARG A 120 1.81 -2.12 -10.07
N LEU A 121 2.54 -1.80 -8.99
CA LEU A 121 1.92 -1.56 -7.69
C LEU A 121 1.00 -0.34 -7.73
N ASP A 122 1.40 0.70 -8.45
CA ASP A 122 0.58 1.91 -8.63
C ASP A 122 -0.74 1.58 -9.32
N LYS A 123 -0.69 0.86 -10.42
CA LYS A 123 -1.90 0.44 -11.14
C LYS A 123 -2.80 -0.41 -10.27
N THR A 124 -2.22 -1.31 -9.50
CA THR A 124 -2.96 -2.16 -8.58
C THR A 124 -3.66 -1.33 -7.50
N LEU A 125 -2.95 -0.37 -6.90
CA LEU A 125 -3.53 0.51 -5.86
C LEU A 125 -4.64 1.39 -6.44
N GLN A 126 -4.45 1.93 -7.63
CA GLN A 126 -5.49 2.75 -8.28
C GLN A 126 -6.74 1.92 -8.56
N SER A 127 -6.56 0.66 -8.95
CA SER A 127 -7.68 -0.27 -9.15
C SER A 127 -8.44 -0.50 -7.85
N TYR A 128 -7.74 -0.75 -6.75
CA TYR A 128 -8.38 -0.95 -5.44
C TYR A 128 -9.09 0.31 -4.98
N LYS A 129 -8.46 1.46 -5.15
CA LYS A 129 -9.04 2.75 -4.79
C LYS A 129 -10.35 2.99 -5.54
N SER A 130 -10.35 2.76 -6.84
CA SER A 130 -11.52 2.93 -7.68
C SER A 130 -12.66 1.98 -7.26
N THR A 131 -12.33 0.73 -7.00
CA THR A 131 -13.31 -0.27 -6.55
C THR A 131 -13.90 0.13 -5.21
N MET A 132 -13.08 0.60 -4.27
CA MET A 132 -13.54 1.00 -2.95
C MET A 132 -14.42 2.23 -3.01
N GLU A 133 -14.04 3.22 -3.81
CA GLU A 133 -14.85 4.43 -3.98
C GLU A 133 -16.23 4.10 -4.53
N SER A 134 -16.30 3.24 -5.55
CA SER A 134 -17.57 2.80 -6.11
C SER A 134 -18.40 2.04 -5.09
N HIS A 135 -17.75 1.18 -4.29
CA HIS A 135 -18.42 0.39 -3.27
C HIS A 135 -19.01 1.26 -2.16
N LEU A 136 -18.23 2.23 -1.68
CA LEU A 136 -18.68 3.15 -0.63
C LEU A 136 -19.83 4.04 -1.12
N ILE A 137 -19.72 4.54 -2.35
CA ILE A 137 -20.79 5.36 -2.95
C ILE A 137 -22.08 4.56 -3.03
N ALA A 138 -22.01 3.31 -3.48
CA ALA A 138 -23.18 2.44 -3.59
C ALA A 138 -23.85 2.19 -2.24
N ARG A 139 -23.09 2.19 -1.14
CA ARG A 139 -23.62 1.98 0.21
C ARG A 139 -24.19 3.25 0.85
N ILE A 140 -23.65 4.40 0.45
CA ILE A 140 -24.13 5.69 0.99
C ILE A 140 -25.42 6.11 0.30
N TRP A 141 -25.57 5.79 -0.96
CA TRP A 141 -26.75 6.09 -1.76
C TRP A 141 -27.70 4.89 -1.86
#